data_6eedf136d2c33d48aad835ea4e3a7fb3
#
_entry.id   6eedf136d2c33d48aad835ea4e3a7fb3
#
_cell.length_a   1.000
_cell.length_b   1.000
_cell.length_c   1.000
_cell.angle_alpha   90.00
_cell.angle_beta   90.00
_cell.angle_gamma   90.00
#
_symmetry.space_group_name_H-M   'P 1'
#
loop_
_entity.id
_entity.type
_entity.pdbx_description
1 polymer ?
#
loop_
_entity_poly.entity_id
_entity_poly.type
_entity_poly.pdbx_seq_one_letter_code
_entity_poly.pdbx_strand_id
1 'polypeptide(L)'
;ASGSATLKDGLKSYTDGASQLNTGLNQLNDNTGSLATGVTSLNDGAKTLSDGINAANKGAAGVSAGAAQLKTSIDTAKTGADSLAAGAKQVDEGVGQLTQSLSDMPETIKTNINKSLEPLNELNVGTLFKTLGYIDTDKITADNVSAAADAAVNNAGDIIDALTNMQNQNPSATYNQILVGLSQGKGAVSVYSAVNQSVTDSASTVQALKDGSAKVSDGASSLDAGLGQLSDGASELSSGASDLAKGTTQLATGATELQTGTQSLADKLPELTKGITSLVNGSNELVKNNDTLNVGATALNAGASQLSAGTQS
;
A
#
# COMPACT_ATOMS: atom_id res chain seq x y z
N ALA A 1 -22.80 79.18 63.31
CA ALA A 1 -22.51 77.81 63.71
C ALA A 1 -22.99 76.76 62.61
N SER A 2 -24.22 76.95 62.05
CA SER A 2 -24.75 75.95 61.06
C SER A 2 -23.98 75.89 59.78
N GLY A 3 -23.53 77.01 59.18
CA GLY A 3 -22.75 77.02 57.92
C GLY A 3 -21.40 76.31 57.98
N SER A 4 -20.70 76.40 59.14
CA SER A 4 -19.42 75.72 59.32
C SER A 4 -19.59 74.21 59.52
N ALA A 5 -20.69 73.75 60.10
CA ALA A 5 -21.02 72.33 60.20
C ALA A 5 -21.38 71.76 58.84
N THR A 6 -22.20 72.46 58.04
CA THR A 6 -22.52 72.07 56.66
C THR A 6 -21.23 71.96 55.75
N LEU A 7 -20.32 72.94 55.90
CA LEU A 7 -19.03 72.92 55.19
C LEU A 7 -18.21 71.73 55.61
N LYS A 8 -18.13 71.39 56.89
CA LYS A 8 -17.41 70.23 57.41
C LYS A 8 -17.99 68.92 56.85
N ASP A 9 -19.35 68.79 56.88
CA ASP A 9 -20.01 67.59 56.37
C ASP A 9 -19.84 67.44 54.82
N GLY A 10 -19.93 68.55 54.06
CA GLY A 10 -19.63 68.56 52.63
C GLY A 10 -18.16 68.18 52.30
N LEU A 11 -17.25 68.70 53.12
CA LEU A 11 -15.80 68.35 52.93
C LEU A 11 -15.53 66.91 53.29
N LYS A 12 -16.20 66.36 54.34
CA LYS A 12 -16.07 64.92 54.59
C LYS A 12 -16.54 64.06 53.43
N SER A 13 -17.70 64.40 52.87
CA SER A 13 -18.21 63.65 51.69
C SER A 13 -17.25 63.73 50.49
N TYR A 14 -16.65 64.93 50.31
CA TYR A 14 -15.62 65.12 49.25
C TYR A 14 -14.35 64.24 49.49
N THR A 15 -13.85 64.20 50.72
CA THR A 15 -12.68 63.44 51.09
C THR A 15 -12.91 61.94 51.05
N ASP A 16 -14.12 61.49 51.46
CA ASP A 16 -14.50 60.07 51.33
C ASP A 16 -14.59 59.66 49.85
N GLY A 17 -15.14 60.52 48.97
CA GLY A 17 -15.20 60.30 47.52
C GLY A 17 -13.82 60.27 46.91
N ALA A 18 -12.88 61.12 47.27
CA ALA A 18 -11.49 61.11 46.82
C ALA A 18 -10.78 59.84 47.23
N SER A 19 -11.00 59.34 48.46
CA SER A 19 -10.43 58.10 48.95
C SER A 19 -10.97 56.87 48.16
N GLN A 20 -12.26 56.85 47.83
CA GLN A 20 -12.88 55.82 47.01
C GLN A 20 -12.32 55.83 45.59
N LEU A 21 -12.16 57.04 45.00
CA LEU A 21 -11.53 57.20 43.70
C LEU A 21 -10.09 56.62 43.70
N ASN A 22 -9.31 56.93 44.72
CA ASN A 22 -7.93 56.40 44.82
C ASN A 22 -7.92 54.90 44.95
N THR A 23 -8.81 54.30 45.71
CA THR A 23 -8.93 52.82 45.82
C THR A 23 -9.28 52.20 44.44
N GLY A 24 -10.24 52.78 43.72
CA GLY A 24 -10.64 52.35 42.41
C GLY A 24 -9.49 52.41 41.36
N LEU A 25 -8.70 53.49 41.43
CA LEU A 25 -7.55 53.65 40.57
C LEU A 25 -6.41 52.65 40.83
N ASN A 26 -6.18 52.32 42.14
CA ASN A 26 -5.21 51.26 42.49
C ASN A 26 -5.67 49.90 41.96
N GLN A 27 -6.96 49.56 42.09
CA GLN A 27 -7.52 48.34 41.52
C GLN A 27 -7.39 48.31 39.98
N LEU A 28 -7.61 49.43 39.29
CA LEU A 28 -7.41 49.55 37.86
C LEU A 28 -5.94 49.31 37.44
N ASN A 29 -5.00 49.84 38.24
CA ASN A 29 -3.56 49.64 38.04
C ASN A 29 -3.18 48.13 38.15
N ASP A 30 -3.67 47.44 39.18
CA ASP A 30 -3.42 46.01 39.41
C ASP A 30 -4.03 45.14 38.30
N ASN A 31 -5.25 45.50 37.89
CA ASN A 31 -5.91 44.82 36.77
C ASN A 31 -5.14 45.00 35.43
N THR A 32 -4.57 46.17 35.21
CA THR A 32 -3.73 46.45 34.02
C THR A 32 -2.44 45.64 34.04
N GLY A 33 -1.83 45.45 35.21
CA GLY A 33 -0.69 44.54 35.40
C GLY A 33 -1.04 43.08 35.09
N SER A 34 -2.21 42.65 35.57
CA SER A 34 -2.74 41.30 35.27
C SER A 34 -3.01 41.11 33.74
N LEU A 35 -3.56 42.13 33.09
CA LEU A 35 -3.80 42.14 31.65
C LEU A 35 -2.48 42.04 30.86
N ALA A 36 -1.44 42.75 31.28
CA ALA A 36 -0.12 42.68 30.66
C ALA A 36 0.47 41.27 30.72
N THR A 37 0.35 40.61 31.88
CA THR A 37 0.79 39.24 32.06
C THR A 37 -0.01 38.29 31.17
N GLY A 38 -1.33 38.44 31.10
CA GLY A 38 -2.20 37.63 30.24
C GLY A 38 -1.87 37.76 28.73
N VAL A 39 -1.60 38.99 28.30
CA VAL A 39 -1.19 39.29 26.90
C VAL A 39 0.15 38.61 26.56
N THR A 40 1.13 38.66 27.48
CA THR A 40 2.41 37.96 27.28
C THR A 40 2.20 36.45 27.17
N SER A 41 1.43 35.85 28.06
CA SER A 41 1.12 34.42 28.05
C SER A 41 0.41 34.00 26.75
N LEU A 42 -0.51 34.84 26.25
CA LEU A 42 -1.23 34.58 25.00
C LEU A 42 -0.29 34.66 23.78
N ASN A 43 0.64 35.61 23.78
CA ASN A 43 1.66 35.73 22.71
C ASN A 43 2.61 34.50 22.68
N ASP A 44 3.04 34.02 23.84
CA ASP A 44 3.88 32.83 23.98
C ASP A 44 3.11 31.57 23.53
N GLY A 45 1.82 31.48 23.89
CA GLY A 45 0.93 30.42 23.43
C GLY A 45 0.77 30.41 21.90
N ALA A 46 0.55 31.60 21.31
CA ALA A 46 0.46 31.73 19.84
C ALA A 46 1.74 31.32 19.12
N LYS A 47 2.91 31.65 19.68
CA LYS A 47 4.21 31.20 19.14
C LYS A 47 4.35 29.70 19.24
N THR A 48 4.03 29.08 20.37
CA THR A 48 4.05 27.62 20.55
C THR A 48 3.13 26.91 19.54
N LEU A 49 1.93 27.47 19.33
CA LEU A 49 1.00 26.97 18.31
C LEU A 49 1.60 27.04 16.90
N SER A 50 2.23 28.16 16.54
CA SER A 50 2.90 28.34 15.25
C SER A 50 4.01 27.30 15.03
N ASP A 51 4.83 27.04 16.05
CA ASP A 51 5.90 26.03 15.99
C ASP A 51 5.32 24.62 15.82
N GLY A 52 4.25 24.28 16.54
CA GLY A 52 3.53 23.01 16.39
C GLY A 52 2.93 22.81 15.00
N ILE A 53 2.35 23.86 14.43
CA ILE A 53 1.81 23.87 13.06
C ILE A 53 2.92 23.61 12.02
N ASN A 54 4.06 24.26 12.17
CA ASN A 54 5.21 24.06 11.28
C ASN A 54 5.73 22.62 11.35
N ALA A 55 5.74 21.99 12.53
CA ALA A 55 6.10 20.59 12.69
C ALA A 55 5.08 19.67 12.01
N ALA A 56 3.78 19.94 12.16
CA ALA A 56 2.70 19.20 11.49
C ALA A 56 2.79 19.29 9.96
N ASN A 57 3.09 20.47 9.41
CA ASN A 57 3.30 20.68 7.97
C ASN A 57 4.49 19.85 7.44
N LYS A 58 5.61 19.84 8.16
CA LYS A 58 6.76 19.01 7.79
C LYS A 58 6.40 17.51 7.83
N GLY A 59 5.64 17.08 8.84
CA GLY A 59 5.13 15.71 8.94
C GLY A 59 4.24 15.34 7.75
N ALA A 60 3.29 16.20 7.38
CA ALA A 60 2.40 15.99 6.25
C ALA A 60 3.17 15.88 4.92
N ALA A 61 4.18 16.75 4.71
CA ALA A 61 5.05 16.67 3.54
C ALA A 61 5.86 15.36 3.49
N GLY A 62 6.35 14.90 4.63
CA GLY A 62 7.04 13.60 4.76
C GLY A 62 6.13 12.42 4.40
N VAL A 63 4.88 12.43 4.89
CA VAL A 63 3.88 11.40 4.56
C VAL A 63 3.57 11.39 3.06
N SER A 64 3.38 12.56 2.45
CA SER A 64 3.13 12.68 1.01
C SER A 64 4.31 12.15 0.17
N ALA A 65 5.55 12.47 0.55
CA ALA A 65 6.75 11.97 -0.10
C ALA A 65 6.89 10.44 0.05
N GLY A 66 6.63 9.90 1.25
CA GLY A 66 6.63 8.45 1.50
C GLY A 66 5.57 7.71 0.67
N ALA A 67 4.37 8.27 0.56
CA ALA A 67 3.30 7.72 -0.27
C ALA A 67 3.68 7.70 -1.77
N ALA A 68 4.36 8.73 -2.26
CA ALA A 68 4.86 8.78 -3.63
C ALA A 68 5.95 7.73 -3.89
N GLN A 69 6.87 7.53 -2.96
CA GLN A 69 7.88 6.47 -3.05
C GLN A 69 7.25 5.08 -3.04
N LEU A 70 6.27 4.86 -2.16
CA LEU A 70 5.51 3.61 -2.10
C LEU A 70 4.83 3.32 -3.44
N LYS A 71 4.19 4.32 -4.06
CA LYS A 71 3.58 4.19 -5.38
C LYS A 71 4.59 3.75 -6.44
N THR A 72 5.77 4.36 -6.49
CA THR A 72 6.84 3.96 -7.43
C THR A 72 7.29 2.51 -7.22
N SER A 73 7.40 2.07 -5.94
CA SER A 73 7.75 0.68 -5.61
C SER A 73 6.66 -0.30 -6.04
N ILE A 74 5.39 0.08 -5.87
CA ILE A 74 4.23 -0.69 -6.32
C ILE A 74 4.23 -0.83 -7.86
N ASP A 75 4.47 0.23 -8.61
CA ASP A 75 4.53 0.21 -10.07
C ASP A 75 5.64 -0.74 -10.57
N THR A 76 6.79 -0.76 -9.87
CA THR A 76 7.87 -1.73 -10.14
C THR A 76 7.43 -3.17 -9.87
N ALA A 77 6.76 -3.41 -8.74
CA ALA A 77 6.26 -4.74 -8.37
C ALA A 77 5.17 -5.23 -9.34
N LYS A 78 4.29 -4.34 -9.84
CA LYS A 78 3.29 -4.66 -10.88
C LYS A 78 3.97 -5.11 -12.17
N THR A 79 4.99 -4.39 -12.62
CA THR A 79 5.78 -4.79 -13.80
C THR A 79 6.40 -6.18 -13.62
N GLY A 80 6.86 -6.51 -12.41
CA GLY A 80 7.35 -7.84 -12.06
C GLY A 80 6.27 -8.92 -12.12
N ALA A 81 5.07 -8.63 -11.60
CA ALA A 81 3.92 -9.54 -11.64
C ALA A 81 3.46 -9.80 -13.08
N ASP A 82 3.39 -8.77 -13.92
CA ASP A 82 3.07 -8.89 -15.35
C ASP A 82 4.09 -9.76 -16.08
N SER A 83 5.38 -9.57 -15.80
CA SER A 83 6.47 -10.38 -16.38
C SER A 83 6.38 -11.84 -15.97
N LEU A 84 6.01 -12.09 -14.70
CA LEU A 84 5.81 -13.45 -14.18
C LEU A 84 4.62 -14.14 -14.85
N ALA A 85 3.49 -13.43 -15.01
CA ALA A 85 2.31 -13.93 -15.71
C ALA A 85 2.64 -14.27 -17.20
N ALA A 86 3.36 -13.37 -17.87
CA ALA A 86 3.81 -13.60 -19.25
C ALA A 86 4.74 -14.82 -19.37
N GLY A 87 5.69 -14.97 -18.45
CA GLY A 87 6.58 -16.14 -18.38
C GLY A 87 5.82 -17.44 -18.14
N ALA A 88 4.86 -17.44 -17.23
CA ALA A 88 4.00 -18.59 -16.98
C ALA A 88 3.19 -18.98 -18.23
N LYS A 89 2.67 -18.01 -18.97
CA LYS A 89 1.97 -18.27 -20.24
C LYS A 89 2.88 -18.90 -21.29
N GLN A 90 4.13 -18.43 -21.42
CA GLN A 90 5.11 -19.04 -22.34
C GLN A 90 5.43 -20.49 -21.96
N VAL A 91 5.52 -20.79 -20.66
CA VAL A 91 5.68 -22.17 -20.17
C VAL A 91 4.46 -23.01 -20.54
N ASP A 92 3.23 -22.52 -20.37
CA ASP A 92 2.01 -23.24 -20.74
C ASP A 92 1.95 -23.54 -22.24
N GLU A 93 2.31 -22.58 -23.09
CA GLU A 93 2.39 -22.74 -24.54
C GLU A 93 3.45 -23.81 -24.93
N GLY A 94 4.64 -23.75 -24.33
CA GLY A 94 5.71 -24.74 -24.55
C GLY A 94 5.32 -26.14 -24.10
N VAL A 95 4.64 -26.25 -22.96
CA VAL A 95 4.08 -27.51 -22.44
C VAL A 95 3.00 -28.05 -23.38
N GLY A 96 2.16 -27.18 -23.94
CA GLY A 96 1.17 -27.56 -24.95
C GLY A 96 1.81 -28.18 -26.19
N GLN A 97 2.88 -27.58 -26.74
CA GLN A 97 3.62 -28.09 -27.86
C GLN A 97 4.30 -29.43 -27.54
N LEU A 98 4.89 -29.57 -26.34
CA LEU A 98 5.48 -30.83 -25.89
C LEU A 98 4.43 -31.94 -25.78
N THR A 99 3.26 -31.62 -25.22
CA THR A 99 2.13 -32.57 -25.11
C THR A 99 1.72 -33.08 -26.49
N GLN A 100 1.58 -32.19 -27.48
CA GLN A 100 1.23 -32.58 -28.84
C GLN A 100 2.32 -33.47 -29.46
N SER A 101 3.60 -33.09 -29.33
CA SER A 101 4.71 -33.85 -29.86
C SER A 101 4.80 -35.25 -29.26
N LEU A 102 4.56 -35.38 -27.94
CA LEU A 102 4.51 -36.67 -27.25
C LEU A 102 3.32 -37.53 -27.73
N SER A 103 2.17 -36.90 -27.95
CA SER A 103 0.97 -37.60 -28.46
C SER A 103 1.13 -38.15 -29.87
N ASP A 104 1.84 -37.41 -30.71
CA ASP A 104 2.04 -37.81 -32.14
C ASP A 104 3.15 -38.82 -32.31
N MET A 105 4.07 -38.96 -31.35
CA MET A 105 5.26 -39.80 -31.43
C MET A 105 4.92 -41.30 -31.65
N PRO A 106 3.99 -41.92 -30.89
CA PRO A 106 3.66 -43.33 -31.08
C PRO A 106 3.16 -43.64 -32.48
N GLU A 107 2.27 -42.86 -33.04
CA GLU A 107 1.73 -43.05 -34.38
C GLU A 107 2.80 -42.85 -35.46
N THR A 108 3.70 -41.89 -35.28
CA THR A 108 4.85 -41.68 -36.18
C THR A 108 5.76 -42.86 -36.18
N ILE A 109 6.12 -43.47 -35.03
CA ILE A 109 6.96 -44.64 -34.94
C ILE A 109 6.27 -45.83 -35.54
N LYS A 110 4.97 -46.06 -35.24
CA LYS A 110 4.18 -47.15 -35.81
C LYS A 110 4.13 -47.10 -37.36
N THR A 111 3.94 -45.89 -37.91
CA THR A 111 3.96 -45.63 -39.35
C THR A 111 5.32 -46.00 -39.97
N ASN A 112 6.42 -45.60 -39.31
CA ASN A 112 7.78 -45.92 -39.79
C ASN A 112 8.08 -47.42 -39.70
N ILE A 113 7.60 -48.12 -38.66
CA ILE A 113 7.69 -49.60 -38.58
C ILE A 113 6.95 -50.22 -39.73
N ASN A 114 5.71 -49.83 -39.99
CA ASN A 114 4.93 -50.36 -41.11
C ASN A 114 5.63 -50.15 -42.45
N LYS A 115 6.24 -48.96 -42.68
CA LYS A 115 7.01 -48.67 -43.86
C LYS A 115 8.26 -49.56 -44.00
N SER A 116 8.94 -49.88 -42.90
CA SER A 116 10.09 -50.77 -42.86
C SER A 116 9.72 -52.24 -43.17
N LEU A 117 8.46 -52.60 -42.97
CA LEU A 117 7.94 -53.95 -43.27
C LEU A 117 7.40 -54.09 -44.69
N GLU A 118 7.34 -53.03 -45.49
CA GLU A 118 6.86 -53.06 -46.88
C GLU A 118 7.59 -54.06 -47.75
N PRO A 119 8.94 -54.24 -47.69
CA PRO A 119 9.62 -55.29 -48.46
C PRO A 119 9.15 -56.71 -48.16
N LEU A 120 8.69 -56.99 -46.92
CA LEU A 120 8.05 -58.28 -46.58
C LEU A 120 6.68 -58.40 -47.22
N ASN A 121 5.94 -57.33 -47.29
CA ASN A 121 4.64 -57.31 -47.93
C ASN A 121 4.72 -57.46 -49.44
N GLU A 122 5.74 -56.89 -50.08
CA GLU A 122 6.03 -57.09 -51.50
C GLU A 122 6.37 -58.59 -51.82
N LEU A 123 6.95 -59.30 -50.87
CA LEU A 123 7.16 -60.73 -50.95
C LEU A 123 5.93 -61.60 -50.66
N ASN A 124 4.75 -60.97 -50.43
CA ASN A 124 3.49 -61.58 -50.01
C ASN A 124 3.58 -62.42 -48.72
N VAL A 125 4.48 -62.08 -47.83
CA VAL A 125 4.72 -62.78 -46.56
C VAL A 125 3.44 -62.75 -45.68
N GLY A 126 2.70 -61.64 -45.68
CA GLY A 126 1.41 -61.56 -44.95
C GLY A 126 0.43 -62.60 -45.46
N THR A 127 0.20 -62.70 -46.75
CA THR A 127 -0.67 -63.74 -47.38
C THR A 127 -0.20 -65.17 -47.09
N LEU A 128 1.10 -65.45 -47.15
CA LEU A 128 1.64 -66.72 -46.79
C LEU A 128 1.36 -67.09 -45.32
N PHE A 129 1.66 -66.22 -44.39
CA PHE A 129 1.45 -66.42 -42.93
C PHE A 129 0.00 -66.52 -42.54
N LYS A 130 -0.90 -65.80 -43.23
CA LYS A 130 -2.35 -65.93 -43.08
C LYS A 130 -2.81 -67.32 -43.57
N THR A 131 -2.33 -67.78 -44.72
CA THR A 131 -2.71 -69.08 -45.24
C THR A 131 -2.24 -70.24 -44.34
N LEU A 132 -1.11 -70.08 -43.70
CA LEU A 132 -0.58 -71.01 -42.69
C LEU A 132 -1.24 -70.87 -41.30
N GLY A 133 -2.15 -69.89 -41.10
CA GLY A 133 -2.85 -69.63 -39.84
C GLY A 133 -2.02 -68.94 -38.76
N TYR A 134 -0.92 -68.29 -39.13
CA TYR A 134 -0.02 -67.63 -38.15
C TYR A 134 -0.42 -66.18 -37.84
N ILE A 135 -1.12 -65.49 -38.75
CA ILE A 135 -1.70 -64.17 -38.60
C ILE A 135 -3.04 -64.09 -39.31
N ASP A 136 -3.87 -63.10 -38.98
CA ASP A 136 -5.24 -62.95 -39.50
C ASP A 136 -5.35 -62.00 -40.70
N THR A 137 -4.26 -61.35 -41.10
CA THR A 137 -4.23 -60.31 -42.15
C THR A 137 -3.30 -60.67 -43.30
N ASP A 138 -3.56 -60.13 -44.49
CA ASP A 138 -2.75 -60.33 -45.67
C ASP A 138 -1.47 -59.47 -45.72
N LYS A 139 -1.21 -58.68 -44.68
CA LYS A 139 -0.04 -57.81 -44.54
C LYS A 139 0.65 -57.98 -43.21
N ILE A 140 1.98 -57.89 -43.21
CA ILE A 140 2.79 -57.75 -42.03
C ILE A 140 2.77 -56.28 -41.60
N THR A 141 2.40 -55.98 -40.37
CA THR A 141 2.29 -54.65 -39.76
C THR A 141 2.95 -54.61 -38.39
N ALA A 142 3.10 -53.44 -37.82
CA ALA A 142 3.60 -53.30 -36.46
C ALA A 142 2.75 -54.08 -35.42
N ASP A 143 1.46 -54.26 -35.68
CA ASP A 143 0.54 -54.96 -34.75
C ASP A 143 0.71 -56.49 -34.77
N ASN A 144 1.16 -57.09 -35.85
CA ASN A 144 1.25 -58.55 -36.00
C ASN A 144 2.67 -59.10 -36.27
N VAL A 145 3.66 -58.21 -36.51
CA VAL A 145 5.04 -58.64 -36.86
C VAL A 145 5.72 -59.50 -35.78
N SER A 146 5.37 -59.23 -34.51
CA SER A 146 5.91 -60.05 -33.39
C SER A 146 5.39 -61.49 -33.47
N ALA A 147 4.08 -61.69 -33.67
CA ALA A 147 3.49 -63.01 -33.85
C ALA A 147 4.04 -63.73 -35.09
N ALA A 148 4.17 -63.00 -36.21
CA ALA A 148 4.77 -63.53 -37.45
C ALA A 148 6.23 -63.92 -37.27
N ALA A 149 7.05 -63.16 -36.53
CA ALA A 149 8.42 -63.47 -36.24
C ALA A 149 8.58 -64.77 -35.40
N ASP A 150 7.70 -64.86 -34.36
CA ASP A 150 7.71 -66.07 -33.51
C ASP A 150 7.23 -67.31 -34.29
N ALA A 151 6.23 -67.17 -35.16
CA ALA A 151 5.79 -68.24 -36.02
C ALA A 151 6.92 -68.67 -37.03
N ALA A 152 7.64 -67.69 -37.59
CA ALA A 152 8.77 -67.98 -38.53
C ALA A 152 9.85 -68.78 -37.82
N VAL A 153 10.18 -68.50 -36.60
CA VAL A 153 11.20 -69.22 -35.82
C VAL A 153 10.73 -70.68 -35.51
N ASN A 154 9.46 -70.78 -35.06
CA ASN A 154 8.91 -72.02 -34.53
C ASN A 154 8.47 -73.03 -35.64
N ASN A 155 8.16 -72.54 -36.85
CA ASN A 155 7.55 -73.29 -37.92
C ASN A 155 8.37 -73.19 -39.24
N ALA A 156 9.65 -73.18 -39.11
CA ALA A 156 10.55 -72.99 -40.27
C ALA A 156 10.36 -74.06 -41.43
N GLY A 157 10.09 -75.30 -41.07
CA GLY A 157 9.83 -76.38 -41.99
C GLY A 157 8.56 -76.11 -42.82
N ASP A 158 7.47 -75.85 -42.22
CA ASP A 158 6.17 -75.57 -42.89
C ASP A 158 6.23 -74.37 -43.83
N ILE A 159 6.98 -73.31 -43.41
CA ILE A 159 7.17 -72.12 -44.26
C ILE A 159 8.07 -72.45 -45.51
N ILE A 160 9.13 -73.19 -45.33
CA ILE A 160 9.99 -73.60 -46.44
C ILE A 160 9.22 -74.52 -47.39
N ASP A 161 8.43 -75.48 -46.88
CA ASP A 161 7.58 -76.35 -47.65
C ASP A 161 6.52 -75.59 -48.49
N ALA A 162 5.89 -74.61 -47.82
CA ALA A 162 4.90 -73.70 -48.46
C ALA A 162 5.58 -72.87 -49.60
N LEU A 163 6.78 -72.32 -49.34
CA LEU A 163 7.55 -71.57 -50.33
C LEU A 163 7.95 -72.47 -51.51
N THR A 164 8.28 -73.74 -51.28
CA THR A 164 8.60 -74.76 -52.32
C THR A 164 7.35 -75.01 -53.14
N ASN A 165 6.21 -75.23 -52.51
CA ASN A 165 4.93 -75.45 -53.21
C ASN A 165 4.49 -74.29 -54.09
N MET A 166 4.90 -73.05 -53.69
CA MET A 166 4.68 -71.81 -54.48
C MET A 166 5.66 -71.65 -55.64
N GLN A 167 6.46 -72.68 -55.96
CA GLN A 167 7.50 -72.70 -57.02
C GLN A 167 8.60 -71.63 -56.82
N ASN A 168 8.91 -71.31 -55.57
CA ASN A 168 10.03 -70.44 -55.28
C ASN A 168 11.34 -71.09 -55.60
N GLN A 169 12.19 -70.44 -56.43
CA GLN A 169 13.44 -71.02 -56.93
C GLN A 169 14.50 -71.23 -55.83
N ASN A 170 14.41 -70.53 -54.72
CA ASN A 170 15.31 -70.68 -53.57
C ASN A 170 14.54 -70.48 -52.21
N PRO A 171 13.72 -71.48 -51.79
CA PRO A 171 12.90 -71.40 -50.64
C PRO A 171 13.63 -71.05 -49.31
N SER A 172 14.83 -71.68 -49.15
CA SER A 172 15.65 -71.45 -47.94
C SER A 172 16.22 -70.02 -47.87
N ALA A 173 16.64 -69.46 -49.03
CA ALA A 173 17.15 -68.08 -49.05
C ALA A 173 15.99 -67.05 -48.79
N THR A 174 14.85 -67.32 -49.43
CA THR A 174 13.65 -66.50 -49.22
C THR A 174 13.17 -66.55 -47.71
N TYR A 175 13.17 -67.75 -47.11
CA TYR A 175 12.89 -67.93 -45.72
C TYR A 175 13.86 -67.12 -44.83
N ASN A 176 15.16 -67.16 -45.12
CA ASN A 176 16.16 -66.37 -44.38
C ASN A 176 15.90 -64.85 -44.50
N GLN A 177 15.52 -64.34 -45.69
CA GLN A 177 15.13 -62.95 -45.89
C GLN A 177 13.87 -62.57 -45.03
N ILE A 178 12.86 -63.45 -45.04
CA ILE A 178 11.65 -63.28 -44.23
C ILE A 178 12.01 -63.26 -42.77
N LEU A 179 12.78 -64.19 -42.26
CA LEU A 179 13.19 -64.28 -40.85
C LEU A 179 13.95 -63.05 -40.38
N VAL A 180 14.90 -62.55 -41.21
CA VAL A 180 15.66 -61.33 -40.92
C VAL A 180 14.72 -60.12 -40.86
N GLY A 181 13.83 -59.94 -41.84
CA GLY A 181 12.90 -58.81 -41.88
C GLY A 181 11.92 -58.85 -40.74
N LEU A 182 11.35 -59.99 -40.38
CA LEU A 182 10.45 -60.17 -39.25
C LEU A 182 11.14 -59.93 -37.89
N SER A 183 12.38 -60.40 -37.75
CA SER A 183 13.19 -60.18 -36.53
C SER A 183 13.49 -58.72 -36.32
N GLN A 184 13.82 -57.98 -37.40
CA GLN A 184 14.02 -56.52 -37.34
C GLN A 184 12.74 -55.80 -36.98
N GLY A 185 11.60 -56.16 -37.59
CA GLY A 185 10.30 -55.62 -37.29
C GLY A 185 9.90 -55.88 -35.83
N LYS A 186 10.11 -57.08 -35.31
CA LYS A 186 9.87 -57.41 -33.90
C LYS A 186 10.74 -56.58 -32.97
N GLY A 187 12.00 -56.35 -33.28
CA GLY A 187 12.90 -55.48 -32.54
C GLY A 187 12.40 -54.04 -32.53
N ALA A 188 11.93 -53.53 -33.68
CA ALA A 188 11.39 -52.21 -33.83
C ALA A 188 10.10 -52.01 -32.97
N VAL A 189 9.21 -53.00 -32.92
CA VAL A 189 8.02 -53.01 -32.10
C VAL A 189 8.35 -53.02 -30.58
N SER A 190 9.40 -53.73 -30.20
CA SER A 190 9.87 -53.72 -28.80
C SER A 190 10.33 -52.30 -28.39
N VAL A 191 11.08 -51.63 -29.27
CA VAL A 191 11.49 -50.22 -29.07
C VAL A 191 10.25 -49.29 -29.01
N TYR A 192 9.29 -49.49 -29.93
CA TYR A 192 8.03 -48.74 -29.92
C TYR A 192 7.28 -48.89 -28.60
N SER A 193 7.18 -50.09 -28.07
CA SER A 193 6.49 -50.36 -26.80
C SER A 193 7.17 -49.62 -25.61
N ALA A 194 8.52 -49.64 -25.60
CA ALA A 194 9.29 -48.92 -24.59
C ALA A 194 9.11 -47.39 -24.70
N VAL A 195 9.12 -46.86 -25.93
CA VAL A 195 8.87 -45.42 -26.16
C VAL A 195 7.45 -45.05 -25.78
N ASN A 196 6.46 -45.85 -26.17
CA ASN A 196 5.06 -45.57 -25.83
C ASN A 196 4.83 -45.56 -24.31
N GLN A 197 5.47 -46.46 -23.57
CA GLN A 197 5.45 -46.43 -22.10
C GLN A 197 6.08 -45.16 -21.54
N SER A 198 7.26 -44.78 -22.04
CA SER A 198 7.96 -43.55 -21.62
C SER A 198 7.15 -42.29 -21.94
N VAL A 199 6.41 -42.26 -23.06
CA VAL A 199 5.48 -41.16 -23.40
C VAL A 199 4.35 -41.11 -22.39
N THR A 200 3.75 -42.25 -22.02
CA THR A 200 2.70 -42.34 -21.02
C THR A 200 3.17 -41.87 -19.65
N ASP A 201 4.34 -42.29 -19.23
CA ASP A 201 4.94 -41.89 -17.92
C ASP A 201 5.27 -40.40 -17.90
N SER A 202 5.69 -39.82 -19.03
CA SER A 202 6.00 -38.38 -19.15
C SER A 202 4.76 -37.54 -19.17
N ALA A 203 3.61 -38.02 -19.63
CA ALA A 203 2.37 -37.23 -19.73
C ALA A 203 1.90 -36.70 -18.38
N SER A 204 2.05 -37.45 -17.30
CA SER A 204 1.69 -37.02 -15.95
C SER A 204 2.57 -35.87 -15.45
N THR A 205 3.86 -35.91 -15.74
CA THR A 205 4.83 -34.87 -15.39
C THR A 205 4.56 -33.57 -16.19
N VAL A 206 4.25 -33.73 -17.47
CA VAL A 206 3.90 -32.62 -18.36
C VAL A 206 2.59 -31.94 -17.88
N GLN A 207 1.59 -32.72 -17.49
CA GLN A 207 0.35 -32.18 -16.91
C GLN A 207 0.61 -31.43 -15.59
N ALA A 208 1.42 -31.98 -14.71
CA ALA A 208 1.77 -31.32 -13.45
C ALA A 208 2.51 -29.97 -13.69
N LEU A 209 3.36 -29.89 -14.72
CA LEU A 209 4.03 -28.66 -15.12
C LEU A 209 3.02 -27.62 -15.65
N LYS A 210 2.04 -28.05 -16.44
CA LYS A 210 0.96 -27.20 -16.92
C LYS A 210 0.13 -26.62 -15.77
N ASP A 211 -0.29 -27.48 -14.84
CA ASP A 211 -1.05 -27.06 -13.66
C ASP A 211 -0.25 -26.11 -12.77
N GLY A 212 1.06 -26.35 -12.65
CA GLY A 212 1.99 -25.46 -11.95
C GLY A 212 2.08 -24.07 -12.60
N SER A 213 2.21 -24.04 -13.92
CA SER A 213 2.25 -22.79 -14.70
C SER A 213 0.97 -21.99 -14.56
N ALA A 214 -0.20 -22.64 -14.63
CA ALA A 214 -1.50 -22.00 -14.41
C ALA A 214 -1.57 -21.35 -13.00
N LYS A 215 -1.16 -22.07 -11.94
CA LYS A 215 -1.12 -21.54 -10.58
C LYS A 215 -0.20 -20.32 -10.44
N VAL A 216 0.95 -20.32 -11.13
CA VAL A 216 1.86 -19.16 -11.14
C VAL A 216 1.19 -17.97 -11.82
N SER A 217 0.49 -18.17 -12.93
CA SER A 217 -0.27 -17.11 -13.62
C SER A 217 -1.38 -16.52 -12.76
N ASP A 218 -2.15 -17.37 -12.08
CA ASP A 218 -3.23 -16.96 -11.16
C ASP A 218 -2.68 -16.19 -9.95
N GLY A 219 -1.56 -16.67 -9.40
CA GLY A 219 -0.85 -16.00 -8.31
C GLY A 219 -0.32 -14.63 -8.71
N ALA A 220 0.26 -14.50 -9.91
CA ALA A 220 0.72 -13.22 -10.46
C ALA A 220 -0.44 -12.23 -10.65
N SER A 221 -1.59 -12.70 -11.17
CA SER A 221 -2.80 -11.88 -11.34
C SER A 221 -3.37 -11.41 -9.98
N SER A 222 -3.36 -12.29 -8.98
CA SER A 222 -3.79 -11.94 -7.62
C SER A 222 -2.85 -10.92 -6.97
N LEU A 223 -1.55 -11.06 -7.20
CA LEU A 223 -0.55 -10.08 -6.74
C LEU A 223 -0.76 -8.73 -7.41
N ASP A 224 -1.00 -8.68 -8.72
CA ASP A 224 -1.27 -7.42 -9.45
C ASP A 224 -2.51 -6.71 -8.90
N ALA A 225 -3.60 -7.44 -8.64
CA ALA A 225 -4.81 -6.89 -8.04
C ALA A 225 -4.55 -6.32 -6.62
N GLY A 226 -3.79 -7.03 -5.79
CA GLY A 226 -3.41 -6.56 -4.45
C GLY A 226 -2.52 -5.31 -4.50
N LEU A 227 -1.58 -5.25 -5.44
CA LEU A 227 -0.75 -4.07 -5.70
C LEU A 227 -1.59 -2.87 -6.18
N GLY A 228 -2.65 -3.11 -6.96
CA GLY A 228 -3.63 -2.10 -7.35
C GLY A 228 -4.28 -1.44 -6.12
N GLN A 229 -4.82 -2.25 -5.21
CA GLN A 229 -5.43 -1.75 -3.96
C GLN A 229 -4.44 -0.96 -3.09
N LEU A 230 -3.19 -1.45 -3.00
CA LEU A 230 -2.14 -0.74 -2.26
C LEU A 230 -1.79 0.61 -2.91
N SER A 231 -1.80 0.70 -4.24
CA SER A 231 -1.59 1.95 -4.99
C SER A 231 -2.69 2.97 -4.72
N ASP A 232 -3.95 2.52 -4.67
CA ASP A 232 -5.10 3.36 -4.33
C ASP A 232 -4.99 3.89 -2.91
N GLY A 233 -4.68 3.03 -1.93
CA GLY A 233 -4.44 3.44 -0.55
C GLY A 233 -3.27 4.44 -0.39
N ALA A 234 -2.18 4.27 -1.14
CA ALA A 234 -1.07 5.24 -1.16
C ALA A 234 -1.50 6.59 -1.75
N SER A 235 -2.38 6.59 -2.74
CA SER A 235 -2.92 7.81 -3.34
C SER A 235 -3.86 8.55 -2.38
N GLU A 236 -4.71 7.83 -1.66
CA GLU A 236 -5.58 8.38 -0.61
C GLU A 236 -4.75 8.98 0.55
N LEU A 237 -3.68 8.28 0.97
CA LEU A 237 -2.78 8.78 2.00
C LEU A 237 -2.07 10.07 1.56
N SER A 238 -1.63 10.15 0.32
CA SER A 238 -1.04 11.38 -0.24
C SER A 238 -2.03 12.55 -0.28
N SER A 239 -3.28 12.28 -0.66
CA SER A 239 -4.36 13.28 -0.70
C SER A 239 -4.69 13.77 0.72
N GLY A 240 -4.86 12.87 1.68
CA GLY A 240 -5.09 13.21 3.08
C GLY A 240 -3.95 14.05 3.69
N ALA A 241 -2.70 13.70 3.38
CA ALA A 241 -1.53 14.49 3.79
C ALA A 241 -1.53 15.90 3.18
N SER A 242 -1.95 16.05 1.92
CA SER A 242 -2.10 17.35 1.25
C SER A 242 -3.20 18.19 1.91
N ASP A 243 -4.32 17.59 2.26
CA ASP A 243 -5.41 18.31 2.92
C ASP A 243 -5.05 18.71 4.36
N LEU A 244 -4.30 17.87 5.07
CA LEU A 244 -3.72 18.25 6.37
C LEU A 244 -2.77 19.44 6.21
N ALA A 245 -1.92 19.47 5.19
CA ALA A 245 -1.01 20.59 4.94
C ALA A 245 -1.76 21.89 4.63
N LYS A 246 -2.88 21.84 3.90
CA LYS A 246 -3.74 23.01 3.66
C LYS A 246 -4.37 23.50 4.96
N GLY A 247 -4.95 22.61 5.76
CA GLY A 247 -5.56 22.94 7.04
C GLY A 247 -4.57 23.56 8.03
N THR A 248 -3.37 23.00 8.11
CA THR A 248 -2.29 23.55 8.96
C THR A 248 -1.80 24.90 8.45
N THR A 249 -1.79 25.14 7.15
CA THR A 249 -1.46 26.47 6.57
C THR A 249 -2.49 27.54 6.97
N GLN A 250 -3.78 27.21 6.94
CA GLN A 250 -4.85 28.10 7.39
C GLN A 250 -4.71 28.41 8.89
N LEU A 251 -4.43 27.38 9.69
CA LEU A 251 -4.21 27.55 11.13
C LEU A 251 -2.95 28.41 11.41
N ALA A 252 -1.89 28.28 10.62
CA ALA A 252 -0.69 29.14 10.72
C ALA A 252 -1.02 30.62 10.47
N THR A 253 -1.87 30.88 9.49
CA THR A 253 -2.34 32.24 9.21
C THR A 253 -3.09 32.82 10.43
N GLY A 254 -4.05 32.07 10.98
CA GLY A 254 -4.79 32.50 12.20
C GLY A 254 -3.88 32.69 13.43
N ALA A 255 -2.89 31.80 13.62
CA ALA A 255 -1.91 31.94 14.71
C ALA A 255 -1.05 33.21 14.54
N THR A 256 -0.67 33.55 13.31
CA THR A 256 0.08 34.79 13.01
C THR A 256 -0.74 36.01 13.23
N GLU A 257 -2.03 36.02 12.85
CA GLU A 257 -2.97 37.12 13.11
C GLU A 257 -3.17 37.32 14.62
N LEU A 258 -3.35 36.22 15.39
CA LEU A 258 -3.43 36.27 16.85
C LEU A 258 -2.15 36.86 17.45
N GLN A 259 -0.97 36.40 17.01
CA GLN A 259 0.29 36.95 17.51
C GLN A 259 0.43 38.44 17.21
N THR A 260 0.06 38.88 16.00
CA THR A 260 0.09 40.29 15.61
C THR A 260 -0.89 41.13 16.49
N GLY A 261 -2.08 40.63 16.72
CA GLY A 261 -3.07 41.27 17.58
C GLY A 261 -2.61 41.38 19.04
N THR A 262 -2.06 40.33 19.61
CA THR A 262 -1.51 40.29 20.96
C THR A 262 -0.30 41.21 21.13
N GLN A 263 0.61 41.23 20.13
CA GLN A 263 1.75 42.17 20.12
C GLN A 263 1.26 43.64 20.09
N SER A 264 0.30 43.94 19.24
CA SER A 264 -0.29 45.28 19.14
C SER A 264 -0.93 45.73 20.47
N LEU A 265 -1.56 44.79 21.19
CA LEU A 265 -2.10 45.05 22.54
C LEU A 265 -0.96 45.26 23.56
N ALA A 266 0.07 44.41 23.53
CA ALA A 266 1.26 44.51 24.36
C ALA A 266 1.96 45.89 24.22
N ASP A 267 2.06 46.39 22.99
CA ASP A 267 2.70 47.69 22.71
C ASP A 267 1.92 48.89 23.25
N LYS A 268 0.60 48.78 23.43
CA LYS A 268 -0.27 49.82 23.96
C LYS A 268 -0.42 49.81 25.49
N LEU A 269 -0.15 48.66 26.13
CA LEU A 269 -0.26 48.50 27.57
C LEU A 269 0.66 49.42 28.37
N PRO A 270 1.92 49.71 28.00
CA PRO A 270 2.78 50.63 28.71
C PRO A 270 2.23 52.07 28.79
N GLU A 271 1.60 52.55 27.69
CA GLU A 271 0.97 53.88 27.66
C GLU A 271 -0.24 53.94 28.61
N LEU A 272 -1.09 52.88 28.59
CA LEU A 272 -2.23 52.76 29.52
C LEU A 272 -1.74 52.74 30.97
N THR A 273 -0.74 51.90 31.27
CA THR A 273 -0.16 51.79 32.63
C THR A 273 0.41 53.13 33.10
N LYS A 274 1.11 53.87 32.22
CA LYS A 274 1.65 55.20 32.53
C LYS A 274 0.53 56.20 32.83
N GLY A 275 -0.54 56.17 32.03
CA GLY A 275 -1.74 57.04 32.26
C GLY A 275 -2.40 56.76 33.61
N ILE A 276 -2.62 55.45 33.92
CA ILE A 276 -3.19 55.01 35.20
C ILE A 276 -2.31 55.42 36.38
N THR A 277 -0.98 55.17 36.26
CA THR A 277 -0.01 55.56 37.30
C THR A 277 -0.04 57.07 37.57
N SER A 278 -0.11 57.88 36.50
CA SER A 278 -0.25 59.34 36.68
C SER A 278 -1.54 59.73 37.37
N LEU A 279 -2.64 59.03 37.08
CA LEU A 279 -3.93 59.25 37.69
C LEU A 279 -3.95 58.84 39.18
N VAL A 280 -3.32 57.69 39.51
CA VAL A 280 -3.12 57.24 40.90
C VAL A 280 -2.29 58.26 41.69
N ASN A 281 -1.17 58.75 41.10
CA ASN A 281 -0.35 59.78 41.78
C ASN A 281 -1.15 61.09 42.04
N GLY A 282 -1.88 61.55 41.02
CA GLY A 282 -2.79 62.73 41.22
C GLY A 282 -3.85 62.51 42.27
N SER A 283 -4.45 61.32 42.36
CA SER A 283 -5.42 60.94 43.36
C SER A 283 -4.82 60.87 44.78
N ASN A 284 -3.58 60.34 44.89
CA ASN A 284 -2.84 60.34 46.17
C ASN A 284 -2.54 61.74 46.64
N GLU A 285 -2.15 62.69 45.76
CA GLU A 285 -1.96 64.08 46.07
C GLU A 285 -3.29 64.74 46.54
N LEU A 286 -4.40 64.41 45.88
CA LEU A 286 -5.70 64.88 46.25
C LEU A 286 -6.09 64.38 47.65
N VAL A 287 -5.92 63.10 47.97
CA VAL A 287 -6.20 62.55 49.31
C VAL A 287 -5.32 63.21 50.37
N LYS A 288 -4.03 63.45 50.11
CA LYS A 288 -3.13 64.18 51.02
C LYS A 288 -3.58 65.64 51.29
N ASN A 289 -4.01 66.34 50.27
CA ASN A 289 -4.53 67.70 50.41
C ASN A 289 -5.85 67.72 51.16
N ASN A 290 -6.68 66.68 51.05
CA ASN A 290 -7.95 66.53 51.81
C ASN A 290 -7.73 66.47 53.33
N ASP A 291 -6.64 65.80 53.75
CA ASP A 291 -6.32 65.79 55.20
C ASP A 291 -6.06 67.20 55.73
N THR A 292 -5.28 68.01 54.98
CA THR A 292 -5.01 69.43 55.32
C THR A 292 -6.29 70.23 55.32
N LEU A 293 -7.16 70.02 54.33
CA LEU A 293 -8.43 70.73 54.23
C LEU A 293 -9.42 70.37 55.37
N ASN A 294 -9.48 69.12 55.79
CA ASN A 294 -10.22 68.59 56.87
C ASN A 294 -9.77 69.22 58.24
N VAL A 295 -8.48 69.33 58.47
CA VAL A 295 -7.89 69.98 59.63
C VAL A 295 -8.29 71.45 59.64
N GLY A 296 -8.16 72.17 58.51
CA GLY A 296 -8.58 73.57 58.38
C GLY A 296 -10.07 73.78 58.67
N ALA A 297 -10.91 72.94 58.08
CA ALA A 297 -12.39 73.02 58.32
C ALA A 297 -12.79 72.74 59.80
N THR A 298 -12.10 71.83 60.43
CA THR A 298 -12.30 71.49 61.82
C THR A 298 -11.92 72.68 62.72
N ALA A 299 -10.78 73.33 62.45
CA ALA A 299 -10.31 74.51 63.14
C ALA A 299 -11.29 75.68 62.92
N LEU A 300 -11.75 75.87 61.68
CA LEU A 300 -12.76 76.91 61.38
C LEU A 300 -14.11 76.69 62.15
N ASN A 301 -14.55 75.44 62.20
CA ASN A 301 -15.79 75.11 62.95
C ASN A 301 -15.62 75.33 64.47
N ALA A 302 -14.49 75.03 65.06
CA ALA A 302 -14.16 75.27 66.41
C ALA A 302 -14.16 76.81 66.73
N GLY A 303 -13.46 77.58 65.85
CA GLY A 303 -13.43 79.05 65.98
C GLY A 303 -14.82 79.71 65.84
N ALA A 304 -15.64 79.26 64.91
CA ALA A 304 -17.01 79.70 64.70
C ALA A 304 -17.93 79.38 65.96
N SER A 305 -17.70 78.24 66.57
CA SER A 305 -18.40 77.83 67.77
C SER A 305 -18.01 78.69 68.98
N GLN A 306 -16.69 79.00 69.14
CA GLN A 306 -16.20 79.91 70.18
C GLN A 306 -16.75 81.36 70.01
N LEU A 307 -16.73 81.83 68.75
CA LEU A 307 -17.32 83.16 68.48
C LEU A 307 -18.80 83.20 68.73
N SER A 308 -19.55 82.16 68.38
CA SER A 308 -20.98 82.07 68.70
C SER A 308 -21.26 82.05 70.23
N ALA A 309 -20.43 81.39 71.02
CA ALA A 309 -20.54 81.37 72.47
C ALA A 309 -20.16 82.71 73.04
N GLY A 310 -19.13 83.41 72.56
CA GLY A 310 -18.70 84.73 73.01
C GLY A 310 -19.66 85.85 72.65
N THR A 311 -20.54 85.74 71.67
CA THR A 311 -21.59 86.70 71.31
C THR A 311 -22.90 86.46 72.03
N GLN A 312 -23.03 85.39 72.81
CA GLN A 312 -24.21 85.08 73.68
C GLN A 312 -23.97 85.40 75.17
N SER A 313 -22.74 85.79 75.57
CA SER A 313 -22.34 86.32 76.89
C SER A 313 -22.33 87.82 76.88
#